data_6db1fabbd66800fdcfb98eadd3780eca
#
_entry.id   6db1fabbd66800fdcfb98eadd3780eca
#
_cell.length_a   1.000
_cell.length_b   1.000
_cell.length_c   1.000
_cell.angle_alpha   90.00
_cell.angle_beta   90.00
_cell.angle_gamma   90.00
#
_symmetry.space_group_name_H-M   'P 1'
#
loop_
_entity.id
_entity.type
_entity.pdbx_description
1 polymer ?
#
loop_
_entity_poly.entity_id
_entity_poly.type
_entity_poly.pdbx_seq_one_letter_code
_entity_poly.pdbx_strand_id
1 'polypeptide(L)'
;DTSNAYTAGTTVGSYLAELGFNLDFAPSADLNVIDGNAAGSSSYGSEADTVASFVSYMQAGLQEQKVTACVGHFPGIGSTTQSTKDGMASTDRSAEDFRSNEFAAFQTCIDNGVTKMISVSNMAASSLTGDNTPCSLSSAVVTDILRNELNFHGVIVSGAMNQAAI
;
A
#
# COMPACT_ATOMS: atom_id res chain seq x y z
N ASP A 1 -17.07 -1.24 -10.53
CA ASP A 1 -17.90 -2.13 -9.72
C ASP A 1 -16.97 -2.99 -8.84
N THR A 2 -17.11 -2.91 -7.53
CA THR A 2 -16.29 -3.64 -6.56
C THR A 2 -16.44 -5.16 -6.64
N SER A 3 -17.56 -5.67 -7.16
CA SER A 3 -17.72 -7.11 -7.44
C SER A 3 -16.67 -7.63 -8.42
N ASN A 4 -16.21 -6.78 -9.34
CA ASN A 4 -15.14 -7.14 -10.28
C ASN A 4 -13.79 -7.28 -9.55
N ALA A 5 -13.54 -6.47 -8.52
CA ALA A 5 -12.33 -6.59 -7.71
C ALA A 5 -12.30 -7.90 -6.91
N TYR A 6 -13.44 -8.30 -6.34
CA TYR A 6 -13.57 -9.61 -5.69
C TYR A 6 -13.34 -10.76 -6.69
N THR A 7 -13.99 -10.71 -7.85
CA THR A 7 -13.80 -11.74 -8.90
C THR A 7 -12.36 -11.80 -9.39
N ALA A 8 -11.70 -10.65 -9.54
CA ALA A 8 -10.28 -10.60 -9.88
C ALA A 8 -9.43 -11.26 -8.78
N GLY A 9 -9.71 -10.95 -7.51
CA GLY A 9 -9.04 -11.56 -6.37
C GLY A 9 -9.19 -13.07 -6.30
N THR A 10 -10.41 -13.60 -6.48
CA THR A 10 -10.63 -15.06 -6.51
C THR A 10 -9.93 -15.72 -7.69
N THR A 11 -9.94 -15.08 -8.86
CA THR A 11 -9.30 -15.61 -10.06
C THR A 11 -7.77 -15.67 -9.89
N VAL A 12 -7.15 -14.57 -9.47
CA VAL A 12 -5.70 -14.50 -9.24
C VAL A 12 -5.30 -15.44 -8.11
N GLY A 13 -6.06 -15.43 -7.01
CA GLY A 13 -5.83 -16.30 -5.87
C GLY A 13 -5.86 -17.79 -6.23
N SER A 14 -6.80 -18.20 -7.10
CA SER A 14 -6.86 -19.57 -7.58
C SER A 14 -5.58 -19.98 -8.31
N TYR A 15 -5.08 -19.17 -9.25
CA TYR A 15 -3.83 -19.47 -9.97
C TYR A 15 -2.64 -19.55 -9.01
N LEU A 16 -2.53 -18.60 -8.08
CA LEU A 16 -1.44 -18.57 -7.12
C LEU A 16 -1.46 -19.79 -6.22
N ALA A 17 -2.63 -20.17 -5.70
CA ALA A 17 -2.80 -21.35 -4.86
C ALA A 17 -2.45 -22.65 -5.60
N GLU A 18 -2.87 -22.81 -6.87
CA GLU A 18 -2.52 -23.96 -7.71
C GLU A 18 -1.01 -24.10 -7.93
N LEU A 19 -0.30 -22.95 -8.01
CA LEU A 19 1.15 -22.90 -8.15
C LEU A 19 1.90 -23.04 -6.81
N GLY A 20 1.18 -23.13 -5.69
CA GLY A 20 1.75 -23.28 -4.35
C GLY A 20 2.12 -21.95 -3.66
N PHE A 21 1.75 -20.81 -4.23
CA PHE A 21 1.92 -19.50 -3.57
C PHE A 21 0.83 -19.29 -2.53
N ASN A 22 1.21 -18.67 -1.40
CA ASN A 22 0.31 -18.35 -0.29
C ASN A 22 0.29 -16.87 0.08
N LEU A 23 0.98 -16.03 -0.71
CA LEU A 23 1.09 -14.59 -0.54
C LEU A 23 1.13 -13.90 -1.89
N ASP A 24 0.41 -12.77 -2.00
CA ASP A 24 0.47 -11.84 -3.12
C ASP A 24 0.76 -10.42 -2.61
N PHE A 25 1.73 -9.71 -3.22
CA PHE A 25 2.00 -8.30 -2.96
C PHE A 25 1.01 -7.39 -3.71
N ALA A 26 -0.25 -7.64 -3.49
CA ALA A 26 -1.42 -6.95 -4.01
C ALA A 26 -2.55 -6.98 -2.96
N PRO A 27 -3.53 -6.08 -3.07
CA PRO A 27 -3.68 -4.96 -4.00
C PRO A 27 -2.93 -3.69 -3.59
N SER A 28 -2.87 -2.70 -4.54
CA SER A 28 -2.42 -1.35 -4.25
C SER A 28 -3.53 -0.54 -3.58
N ALA A 29 -3.22 0.10 -2.45
CA ALA A 29 -4.04 1.13 -1.81
C ALA A 29 -3.53 2.56 -2.11
N ASP A 30 -2.65 2.69 -3.10
CA ASP A 30 -2.11 3.97 -3.53
C ASP A 30 -3.18 4.81 -4.22
N LEU A 31 -3.28 6.09 -3.86
CA LEU A 31 -4.17 7.05 -4.51
C LEU A 31 -3.50 7.65 -5.75
N ASN A 32 -4.27 7.95 -6.79
CA ASN A 32 -3.82 8.77 -7.91
C ASN A 32 -3.80 10.25 -7.52
N VAL A 33 -2.70 10.71 -6.91
CA VAL A 33 -2.55 12.09 -6.41
C VAL A 33 -2.11 13.04 -7.50
N ILE A 34 -1.17 12.61 -8.35
CA ILE A 34 -0.65 13.39 -9.47
C ILE A 34 -0.64 12.56 -10.76
N ASP A 35 -0.69 13.25 -11.90
CA ASP A 35 -0.59 12.58 -13.20
C ASP A 35 0.78 11.91 -13.39
N GLY A 36 0.77 10.72 -13.97
CA GLY A 36 1.98 9.94 -14.21
C GLY A 36 2.68 9.43 -12.94
N ASN A 37 1.94 9.34 -11.85
CA ASN A 37 2.48 8.88 -10.56
C ASN A 37 3.01 7.44 -10.60
N ALA A 38 3.82 7.10 -9.60
CA ALA A 38 4.51 5.80 -9.51
C ALA A 38 3.57 4.59 -9.31
N ALA A 39 2.35 4.79 -8.82
CA ALA A 39 1.35 3.73 -8.70
C ALA A 39 0.77 3.33 -10.07
N GLY A 40 0.69 4.29 -11.00
CA GLY A 40 0.23 4.07 -12.37
C GLY A 40 -1.13 3.36 -12.44
N SER A 41 -1.21 2.34 -13.29
CA SER A 41 -2.45 1.55 -13.48
C SER A 41 -2.79 0.61 -12.31
N SER A 42 -1.95 0.51 -11.29
CA SER A 42 -2.24 -0.30 -10.10
C SER A 42 -3.20 0.39 -9.14
N SER A 43 -3.34 1.72 -9.23
CA SER A 43 -4.26 2.49 -8.41
C SER A 43 -5.71 2.35 -8.88
N TYR A 44 -6.63 2.26 -7.93
CA TYR A 44 -8.08 2.23 -8.20
C TYR A 44 -8.71 3.64 -8.29
N GLY A 45 -7.95 4.70 -8.09
CA GLY A 45 -8.45 6.08 -8.21
C GLY A 45 -7.82 7.07 -7.25
N SER A 46 -8.40 8.26 -7.15
CA SER A 46 -7.93 9.37 -6.30
C SER A 46 -8.65 9.44 -4.94
N GLU A 47 -9.83 8.83 -4.85
CA GLU A 47 -10.68 8.94 -3.65
C GLU A 47 -10.43 7.80 -2.68
N ALA A 48 -10.10 8.12 -1.43
CA ALA A 48 -9.72 7.16 -0.40
C ALA A 48 -10.76 6.06 -0.18
N ASP A 49 -12.04 6.42 -0.08
CA ASP A 49 -13.14 5.47 0.14
C ASP A 49 -13.31 4.50 -1.04
N THR A 50 -13.15 5.02 -2.26
CA THR A 50 -13.21 4.21 -3.48
C THR A 50 -12.07 3.20 -3.50
N VAL A 51 -10.84 3.66 -3.29
CA VAL A 51 -9.65 2.80 -3.27
C VAL A 51 -9.77 1.75 -2.16
N ALA A 52 -10.11 2.14 -0.94
CA ALA A 52 -10.28 1.22 0.19
C ALA A 52 -11.34 0.15 -0.08
N SER A 53 -12.43 0.53 -0.75
CA SER A 53 -13.49 -0.40 -1.14
C SER A 53 -12.97 -1.47 -2.11
N PHE A 54 -12.33 -1.06 -3.22
CA PHE A 54 -11.76 -2.01 -4.19
C PHE A 54 -10.69 -2.90 -3.57
N VAL A 55 -9.81 -2.33 -2.74
CA VAL A 55 -8.76 -3.04 -2.01
C VAL A 55 -9.37 -4.12 -1.11
N SER A 56 -10.40 -3.78 -0.34
CA SER A 56 -11.07 -4.72 0.58
C SER A 56 -11.70 -5.91 -0.16
N TYR A 57 -12.37 -5.65 -1.29
CA TYR A 57 -12.96 -6.72 -2.09
C TYR A 57 -11.91 -7.61 -2.77
N MET A 58 -10.83 -7.02 -3.30
CA MET A 58 -9.71 -7.79 -3.88
C MET A 58 -9.04 -8.68 -2.84
N GLN A 59 -8.78 -8.15 -1.64
CA GLN A 59 -8.26 -8.92 -0.51
C GLN A 59 -9.16 -10.10 -0.14
N ALA A 60 -10.47 -9.86 -0.04
CA ALA A 60 -11.44 -10.90 0.30
C ALA A 60 -11.39 -12.05 -0.72
N GLY A 61 -11.29 -11.73 -2.02
CA GLY A 61 -11.17 -12.73 -3.07
C GLY A 61 -9.88 -13.55 -3.00
N LEU A 62 -8.74 -12.90 -2.75
CA LEU A 62 -7.44 -13.59 -2.57
C LEU A 62 -7.47 -14.52 -1.35
N GLN A 63 -7.98 -14.02 -0.22
CA GLN A 63 -8.02 -14.77 1.03
C GLN A 63 -8.98 -15.96 0.99
N GLU A 64 -10.07 -15.89 0.23
CA GLU A 64 -10.94 -17.04 -0.02
C GLU A 64 -10.16 -18.20 -0.65
N GLN A 65 -9.21 -17.90 -1.51
CA GLN A 65 -8.31 -18.88 -2.14
C GLN A 65 -7.09 -19.23 -1.26
N LYS A 66 -7.07 -18.80 0.02
CA LYS A 66 -5.97 -19.02 0.98
C LYS A 66 -4.65 -18.35 0.59
N VAL A 67 -4.72 -17.29 -0.23
CA VAL A 67 -3.60 -16.43 -0.57
C VAL A 67 -3.69 -15.15 0.28
N THR A 68 -2.69 -14.88 1.08
CA THR A 68 -2.62 -13.66 1.88
C THR A 68 -2.34 -12.46 1.00
N ALA A 69 -3.18 -11.43 1.07
CA ALA A 69 -2.95 -10.17 0.42
C ALA A 69 -1.97 -9.29 1.23
N CYS A 70 -0.96 -8.72 0.57
CA CYS A 70 -0.09 -7.70 1.13
C CYS A 70 -0.39 -6.34 0.49
N VAL A 71 -1.11 -5.50 1.22
CA VAL A 71 -1.55 -4.19 0.73
C VAL A 71 -0.37 -3.21 0.67
N GLY A 72 -0.19 -2.50 -0.43
CA GLY A 72 0.89 -1.54 -0.63
C GLY A 72 0.42 -0.25 -1.27
N HIS A 73 1.27 0.71 -1.30
CA HIS A 73 2.60 0.83 -0.70
C HIS A 73 2.58 1.94 0.36
N PHE A 74 2.47 1.59 1.62
CA PHE A 74 2.39 2.59 2.69
C PHE A 74 3.64 3.49 2.69
N PRO A 75 3.56 4.82 2.88
CA PRO A 75 2.38 5.64 3.16
C PRO A 75 1.56 6.05 1.92
N GLY A 76 1.92 5.64 0.72
CA GLY A 76 1.30 5.95 -0.56
C GLY A 76 2.30 6.57 -1.55
N ILE A 77 2.45 5.94 -2.73
CA ILE A 77 3.43 6.36 -3.75
C ILE A 77 2.80 7.19 -4.89
N GLY A 78 1.52 7.52 -4.79
CA GLY A 78 0.80 8.26 -5.82
C GLY A 78 1.11 9.75 -5.89
N SER A 79 1.94 10.27 -4.99
CA SER A 79 2.41 11.67 -4.95
C SER A 79 3.81 11.88 -5.51
N THR A 80 4.41 10.86 -6.12
CA THR A 80 5.70 10.93 -6.83
C THR A 80 5.60 10.26 -8.19
N THR A 81 6.36 10.76 -9.16
CA THR A 81 6.55 10.11 -10.48
C THR A 81 7.79 9.23 -10.52
N GLN A 82 8.61 9.27 -9.47
CA GLN A 82 9.90 8.59 -9.41
C GLN A 82 9.74 7.14 -8.94
N SER A 83 10.52 6.24 -9.54
CA SER A 83 10.58 4.84 -9.16
C SER A 83 11.71 4.59 -8.17
N THR A 84 11.41 3.96 -7.04
CA THR A 84 12.42 3.54 -6.06
C THR A 84 13.40 2.49 -6.60
N LYS A 85 13.10 1.87 -7.73
CA LYS A 85 13.99 0.93 -8.42
C LYS A 85 15.17 1.62 -9.08
N ASP A 86 14.96 2.88 -9.52
CA ASP A 86 15.92 3.62 -10.33
C ASP A 86 16.74 4.63 -9.52
N GLY A 87 16.31 4.91 -8.29
CA GLY A 87 16.96 5.85 -7.38
C GLY A 87 16.06 6.27 -6.22
N MET A 88 16.49 7.30 -5.51
CA MET A 88 15.68 7.89 -4.46
C MET A 88 14.41 8.50 -5.05
N ALA A 89 13.27 7.93 -4.71
CA ALA A 89 11.96 8.53 -4.97
C ALA A 89 11.56 9.37 -3.75
N SER A 90 11.06 10.58 -3.98
CA SER A 90 10.64 11.47 -2.90
C SER A 90 9.35 12.19 -3.22
N THR A 91 8.71 12.73 -2.18
CA THR A 91 7.53 13.57 -2.30
C THR A 91 7.59 14.74 -1.33
N ASP A 92 7.04 15.89 -1.77
CA ASP A 92 6.86 17.09 -0.95
C ASP A 92 5.46 17.14 -0.29
N ARG A 93 4.69 16.05 -0.36
CA ARG A 93 3.34 15.97 0.21
C ARG A 93 3.38 16.22 1.71
N SER A 94 2.46 17.06 2.20
CA SER A 94 2.41 17.41 3.61
C SER A 94 1.94 16.22 4.48
N ALA A 95 2.33 16.21 5.75
CA ALA A 95 1.85 15.21 6.71
C ALA A 95 0.34 15.28 6.93
N GLU A 96 -0.26 16.47 6.80
CA GLU A 96 -1.71 16.67 6.88
C GLU A 96 -2.43 16.06 5.68
N ASP A 97 -1.90 16.25 4.47
CA ASP A 97 -2.45 15.64 3.26
C ASP A 97 -2.39 14.11 3.31
N PHE A 98 -1.26 13.55 3.77
CA PHE A 98 -1.16 12.10 3.97
C PHE A 98 -2.25 11.58 4.92
N ARG A 99 -2.46 12.25 6.05
CA ARG A 99 -3.48 11.85 7.03
C ARG A 99 -4.90 11.95 6.49
N SER A 100 -5.17 13.02 5.76
CA SER A 100 -6.52 13.29 5.25
C SER A 100 -6.92 12.41 4.07
N ASN A 101 -5.95 11.84 3.35
CA ASN A 101 -6.20 11.11 2.11
C ASN A 101 -5.62 9.68 2.16
N GLU A 102 -4.29 9.52 2.02
CA GLU A 102 -3.68 8.21 1.89
C GLU A 102 -3.88 7.35 3.15
N PHE A 103 -3.68 7.93 4.35
CA PHE A 103 -3.90 7.19 5.59
C PHE A 103 -5.37 6.81 5.79
N ALA A 104 -6.31 7.63 5.32
CA ALA A 104 -7.73 7.29 5.36
C ALA A 104 -8.04 6.02 4.56
N ALA A 105 -7.43 5.83 3.39
CA ALA A 105 -7.58 4.61 2.60
C ALA A 105 -7.02 3.38 3.35
N PHE A 106 -5.81 3.49 3.89
CA PHE A 106 -5.20 2.39 4.69
C PHE A 106 -5.98 2.12 5.98
N GLN A 107 -6.42 3.18 6.68
CA GLN A 107 -7.20 3.03 7.92
C GLN A 107 -8.49 2.25 7.68
N THR A 108 -9.24 2.61 6.61
CA THR A 108 -10.46 1.88 6.24
C THR A 108 -10.16 0.39 5.97
N CYS A 109 -9.06 0.09 5.26
CA CYS A 109 -8.64 -1.29 5.02
C CYS A 109 -8.28 -2.04 6.32
N ILE A 110 -7.65 -1.35 7.28
CA ILE A 110 -7.29 -1.91 8.59
C ILE A 110 -8.56 -2.16 9.42
N ASP A 111 -9.45 -1.19 9.50
CA ASP A 111 -10.68 -1.24 10.31
C ASP A 111 -11.66 -2.31 9.83
N ASN A 112 -11.68 -2.60 8.53
CA ASN A 112 -12.45 -3.71 7.96
C ASN A 112 -11.97 -5.10 8.42
N GLY A 113 -10.79 -5.18 9.08
CA GLY A 113 -10.25 -6.39 9.67
C GLY A 113 -9.76 -7.46 8.69
N VAL A 114 -9.82 -7.19 7.37
CA VAL A 114 -9.36 -8.13 6.33
C VAL A 114 -7.87 -8.00 6.03
N THR A 115 -7.28 -6.82 6.27
CA THR A 115 -5.86 -6.55 5.99
C THR A 115 -4.95 -7.24 7.02
N LYS A 116 -4.19 -8.23 6.57
CA LYS A 116 -3.27 -9.00 7.42
C LYS A 116 -1.81 -8.57 7.24
N MET A 117 -1.47 -7.96 6.11
CA MET A 117 -0.11 -7.58 5.76
C MET A 117 -0.10 -6.26 5.00
N ILE A 118 0.84 -5.39 5.33
CA ILE A 118 1.06 -4.10 4.65
C ILE A 118 2.54 -3.99 4.26
N SER A 119 2.80 -3.60 3.00
CA SER A 119 4.14 -3.27 2.54
C SER A 119 4.40 -1.77 2.66
N VAL A 120 5.59 -1.41 3.16
CA VAL A 120 6.04 -0.03 3.31
C VAL A 120 7.01 0.32 2.20
N SER A 121 6.76 1.44 1.52
CA SER A 121 7.54 1.93 0.40
C SER A 121 8.94 2.37 0.80
N ASN A 122 9.90 2.23 -0.12
CA ASN A 122 11.23 2.81 -0.03
C ASN A 122 11.28 4.29 -0.49
N MET A 123 10.13 4.91 -0.75
CA MET A 123 10.03 6.34 -1.04
C MET A 123 10.38 7.16 0.20
N ALA A 124 11.04 8.29 0.02
CA ALA A 124 11.25 9.29 1.07
C ALA A 124 10.07 10.26 1.14
N ALA A 125 9.56 10.51 2.35
CA ALA A 125 8.53 11.49 2.64
C ALA A 125 8.98 12.33 3.85
N SER A 126 9.74 13.39 3.59
CA SER A 126 10.40 14.19 4.63
C SER A 126 9.43 14.81 5.63
N SER A 127 8.19 15.07 5.24
CA SER A 127 7.13 15.54 6.13
C SER A 127 6.73 14.51 7.21
N LEU A 128 7.01 13.22 6.98
CA LEU A 128 6.72 12.12 7.90
C LEU A 128 7.97 11.63 8.64
N THR A 129 9.12 11.62 7.95
CA THR A 129 10.37 11.07 8.49
C THR A 129 11.25 12.13 9.18
N GLY A 130 11.04 13.41 8.84
CA GLY A 130 11.89 14.53 9.27
C GLY A 130 13.12 14.76 8.39
N ASP A 131 13.44 13.82 7.48
CA ASP A 131 14.58 13.86 6.56
C ASP A 131 14.28 13.03 5.29
N ASN A 132 15.30 12.67 4.51
CA ASN A 132 15.18 11.84 3.30
C ASN A 132 15.34 10.34 3.56
N THR A 133 15.18 9.89 4.79
CA THR A 133 15.18 8.44 5.09
C THR A 133 14.01 7.76 4.37
N PRO A 134 14.25 6.65 3.66
CA PRO A 134 13.16 5.85 3.09
C PRO A 134 12.13 5.46 4.16
N CYS A 135 10.84 5.56 3.82
CA CYS A 135 9.75 5.27 4.77
C CYS A 135 9.86 3.87 5.39
N SER A 136 10.34 2.89 4.61
CA SER A 136 10.55 1.50 5.10
C SER A 136 11.64 1.36 6.16
N LEU A 137 12.56 2.34 6.26
CA LEU A 137 13.66 2.38 7.23
C LEU A 137 13.38 3.34 8.41
N SER A 138 12.23 4.03 8.39
CA SER A 138 11.89 5.06 9.39
C SER A 138 11.01 4.49 10.50
N SER A 139 11.46 4.57 11.76
CA SER A 139 10.62 4.23 12.91
C SER A 139 9.41 5.16 13.03
N ALA A 140 9.55 6.43 12.66
CA ALA A 140 8.42 7.38 12.64
C ALA A 140 7.29 6.89 11.73
N VAL A 141 7.61 6.31 10.56
CA VAL A 141 6.59 5.78 9.64
C VAL A 141 6.10 4.40 10.08
N VAL A 142 7.02 3.47 10.38
CA VAL A 142 6.65 2.07 10.66
C VAL A 142 6.05 1.90 12.05
N THR A 143 6.64 2.55 13.06
CA THR A 143 6.21 2.38 14.45
C THR A 143 5.20 3.44 14.86
N ASP A 144 5.56 4.73 14.73
CA ASP A 144 4.72 5.78 15.30
C ASP A 144 3.44 5.98 14.49
N ILE A 145 3.53 5.94 13.15
CA ILE A 145 2.33 6.11 12.30
C ILE A 145 1.62 4.77 12.12
N LEU A 146 2.23 3.79 11.43
CA LEU A 146 1.50 2.59 11.02
C LEU A 146 1.07 1.71 12.22
N ARG A 147 1.95 1.49 13.20
CA ARG A 147 1.62 0.69 14.40
C ARG A 147 0.74 1.45 15.39
N ASN A 148 1.16 2.68 15.76
CA ASN A 148 0.55 3.37 16.89
C ASN A 148 -0.61 4.28 16.46
N GLU A 149 -0.44 5.12 15.42
CA GLU A 149 -1.48 6.05 14.96
C GLU A 149 -2.61 5.30 14.22
N LEU A 150 -2.27 4.43 13.25
CA LEU A 150 -3.26 3.64 12.49
C LEU A 150 -3.64 2.32 13.17
N ASN A 151 -3.02 1.98 14.29
CA ASN A 151 -3.29 0.79 15.10
C ASN A 151 -3.21 -0.54 14.30
N PHE A 152 -2.27 -0.64 13.35
CA PHE A 152 -2.09 -1.85 12.55
C PHE A 152 -1.27 -2.91 13.29
N HIS A 153 -1.87 -4.07 13.56
CA HIS A 153 -1.25 -5.17 14.31
C HIS A 153 -0.82 -6.36 13.44
N GLY A 154 -1.01 -6.27 12.12
CA GLY A 154 -0.61 -7.32 11.18
C GLY A 154 0.90 -7.32 10.86
N VAL A 155 1.29 -8.05 9.82
CA VAL A 155 2.68 -8.12 9.38
C VAL A 155 3.04 -6.88 8.57
N ILE A 156 4.16 -6.25 8.89
CA ILE A 156 4.73 -5.13 8.11
C ILE A 156 5.95 -5.64 7.34
N VAL A 157 5.98 -5.37 6.04
CA VAL A 157 7.06 -5.78 5.14
C VAL A 157 7.67 -4.54 4.49
N SER A 158 8.99 -4.46 4.42
CA SER A 158 9.67 -3.39 3.68
C SER A 158 9.49 -3.56 2.17
N GLY A 159 9.62 -2.49 1.41
CA GLY A 159 9.97 -2.59 0.00
C GLY A 159 11.26 -3.40 -0.20
N ALA A 160 11.53 -3.82 -1.43
CA ALA A 160 12.72 -4.63 -1.72
C ALA A 160 14.02 -3.89 -1.34
N MET A 161 14.82 -4.52 -0.48
CA MET A 161 16.01 -3.89 0.13
C MET A 161 17.22 -3.80 -0.83
N ASN A 162 17.07 -4.27 -2.07
CA ASN A 162 18.07 -4.15 -3.13
C ASN A 162 17.70 -3.08 -4.18
N GLN A 163 16.72 -2.25 -3.90
CA GLN A 163 16.38 -1.11 -4.77
C GLN A 163 17.39 0.01 -4.62
N ALA A 164 17.54 0.82 -5.67
CA ALA A 164 18.51 1.92 -5.69
C ALA A 164 18.16 3.07 -4.72
N ALA A 165 16.96 3.07 -4.16
CA ALA A 165 16.52 4.01 -3.12
C ALA A 165 17.05 3.66 -1.71
N ILE A 166 17.63 2.48 -1.51
CA ILE A 166 18.25 2.00 -0.27
C ILE A 166 19.77 2.13 -0.36
#